data_a07ac9ad0117042dd11c0bad93e8795b
#
_entry.id   a07ac9ad0117042dd11c0bad93e8795b
#
_cell.length_a   1.000
_cell.length_b   1.000
_cell.length_c   1.000
_cell.angle_alpha   90.00
_cell.angle_beta   90.00
_cell.angle_gamma   90.00
#
_symmetry.space_group_name_H-M   'P 1'
#
loop_
_entity.id
_entity.type
_entity.pdbx_description
1 polymer ?
#
loop_
_entity_poly.entity_id
_entity_poly.type
_entity_poly.pdbx_seq_one_letter_code
_entity_poly.pdbx_strand_id
1 'polypeptide(L)'
;MRLRKIAVALMTAGLALGVASGTTYAAGGGSGPKSYNAVGKIGAVRMNPYDLAPLTAIIMNGGYKITGVSVSIAPKGPNGVALAYKVSDRKVLNHGGIPVWGLYPDHVNKVEVTYDRHQPGPTGSPTERITETYSIYAPPVSLLGQGVNQSTVLPKAVVVTPAAPALRNNLYLMNHLSPVLPNAAQVVWNNPAGGALEWDYESYVWIVDTSGDIRWYMKTDVLRDPANIYRKGNMMGFFQGKDGTLLWGMSQRYMKYDLMGREIFNRVLPRSYQDFSHHAEETPNGTFLLRVASSDFKRRDGKNVRTVRDVIVEVDRDGNVVDEWRLAEILDPYRDVNLKAMDQGAVCLNIDADAAGKTMSQEQLEDPNAGFGDITGVGPGRNWAHVNSVNYDAADDSIILSVRNQSATVKIGRDKQVKWILSSPEGWKGDLAKKVLTPVDLKGGKLDCQGSKCNNTDFDWSWVQHTSYKVNEKSRPGALHLTVFDNGDSRGNEQPALPTQKYSRAVEYVIDEKAMTVKQVWEFGKERGFGWYSPITSVVEYQARTDSMMVYSAVAGMGDVKALRAGKVKLEPWLHEFKYGTKTPLLEMKFTESSTIGYRSLKVDLESAFR
;
A
#
# COMPACT_ATOMS: atom_id res chain seq x y z
N MET A 1 34.08 -61.82 4.37
CA MET A 1 34.24 -62.72 3.20
C MET A 1 33.16 -62.38 2.17
N ARG A 2 33.57 -62.13 0.93
CA ARG A 2 32.84 -61.82 -0.30
C ARG A 2 32.35 -60.41 -0.46
N LEU A 3 33.16 -59.60 -1.12
CA LEU A 3 32.85 -58.44 -1.92
C LEU A 3 31.88 -58.81 -3.04
N ARG A 4 30.86 -58.02 -3.25
CA ARG A 4 30.14 -57.94 -4.54
C ARG A 4 30.36 -56.56 -5.15
N LYS A 5 31.06 -56.55 -6.25
CA LYS A 5 31.21 -55.43 -7.18
C LYS A 5 29.85 -55.21 -7.86
N ILE A 6 29.34 -54.02 -7.82
CA ILE A 6 28.22 -53.59 -8.69
C ILE A 6 28.83 -52.69 -9.74
N ALA A 7 28.72 -53.14 -10.98
CA ALA A 7 29.10 -52.39 -12.16
C ALA A 7 28.10 -51.24 -12.39
N VAL A 8 28.61 -50.02 -12.54
CA VAL A 8 27.83 -48.88 -13.00
C VAL A 8 27.80 -48.92 -14.53
N ALA A 9 26.65 -49.23 -15.09
CA ALA A 9 26.40 -49.05 -16.52
C ALA A 9 26.14 -47.54 -16.79
N LEU A 10 27.04 -46.91 -17.51
CA LEU A 10 26.81 -45.61 -18.12
C LEU A 10 25.78 -45.76 -19.26
N MET A 11 24.54 -45.37 -19.00
CA MET A 11 23.62 -45.05 -20.07
C MET A 11 23.87 -43.61 -20.53
N THR A 12 24.49 -43.46 -21.67
CA THR A 12 24.51 -42.20 -22.43
C THR A 12 23.12 -41.99 -23.02
N ALA A 13 22.27 -41.27 -22.29
CA ALA A 13 21.07 -40.70 -22.87
C ALA A 13 21.46 -39.42 -23.62
N GLY A 14 21.40 -39.47 -24.95
CA GLY A 14 21.55 -38.30 -25.79
C GLY A 14 20.40 -37.33 -25.52
N LEU A 15 20.67 -36.26 -24.77
CA LEU A 15 19.81 -35.10 -24.74
C LEU A 15 19.97 -34.39 -26.07
N ALA A 16 18.95 -34.47 -26.91
CA ALA A 16 18.75 -33.53 -28.00
C ALA A 16 18.45 -32.16 -27.34
N LEU A 17 19.48 -31.36 -27.16
CA LEU A 17 19.36 -29.95 -26.87
C LEU A 17 18.68 -29.31 -28.10
N GLY A 18 17.37 -29.10 -28.00
CA GLY A 18 16.71 -28.11 -28.79
C GLY A 18 17.37 -26.76 -28.48
N VAL A 19 18.20 -26.32 -29.38
CA VAL A 19 18.74 -24.96 -29.33
C VAL A 19 17.55 -24.02 -29.53
N ALA A 20 16.91 -23.62 -28.43
CA ALA A 20 16.23 -22.36 -28.43
C ALA A 20 17.29 -21.33 -28.76
N SER A 21 17.17 -20.69 -29.91
CA SER A 21 18.02 -19.59 -30.34
C SER A 21 17.79 -18.39 -29.42
N GLY A 22 18.26 -18.52 -28.20
CA GLY A 22 18.53 -17.39 -27.32
C GLY A 22 19.70 -16.63 -27.94
N THR A 23 19.44 -15.52 -28.58
CA THR A 23 20.46 -14.58 -28.98
C THR A 23 21.22 -14.17 -27.72
N THR A 24 22.36 -14.79 -27.48
CA THR A 24 23.32 -14.29 -26.48
C THR A 24 23.84 -12.95 -26.98
N TYR A 25 23.35 -11.88 -26.39
CA TYR A 25 23.94 -10.58 -26.60
C TYR A 25 25.30 -10.57 -25.92
N ALA A 26 26.37 -10.51 -26.69
CA ALA A 26 27.69 -10.30 -26.18
C ALA A 26 27.71 -8.96 -25.44
N ALA A 27 28.00 -8.98 -24.13
CA ALA A 27 28.36 -7.78 -23.41
C ALA A 27 29.52 -7.12 -24.13
N GLY A 28 29.38 -5.85 -24.49
CA GLY A 28 30.28 -5.14 -25.39
C GLY A 28 31.74 -5.23 -24.98
N GLY A 29 32.58 -5.66 -25.89
CA GLY A 29 34.04 -5.81 -25.76
C GLY A 29 34.66 -6.64 -26.88
N GLY A 30 33.85 -7.34 -27.67
CA GLY A 30 34.35 -8.11 -28.79
C GLY A 30 34.64 -7.27 -30.04
N SER A 31 35.73 -7.50 -30.67
CA SER A 31 36.14 -6.89 -31.96
C SER A 31 35.38 -7.47 -33.16
N GLY A 32 34.33 -8.27 -32.96
CA GLY A 32 33.52 -8.83 -34.04
C GLY A 32 32.48 -7.85 -34.58
N PRO A 33 31.98 -8.04 -35.81
CA PRO A 33 30.91 -7.23 -36.37
C PRO A 33 29.67 -7.35 -35.53
N LYS A 34 29.09 -6.21 -35.11
CA LYS A 34 27.82 -6.18 -34.40
C LYS A 34 26.69 -6.48 -35.35
N SER A 35 25.90 -7.51 -35.05
CA SER A 35 24.70 -7.83 -35.79
C SER A 35 23.51 -7.12 -35.17
N TYR A 36 22.77 -6.33 -35.94
CA TYR A 36 21.55 -5.67 -35.53
C TYR A 36 20.35 -6.36 -36.21
N ASN A 37 19.30 -6.60 -35.42
CA ASN A 37 18.08 -7.14 -35.99
C ASN A 37 17.45 -6.10 -36.90
N ALA A 38 16.94 -6.49 -37.99
CA ALA A 38 16.19 -5.75 -39.00
C ALA A 38 16.57 -4.27 -39.23
N VAL A 39 16.57 -3.84 -40.46
CA VAL A 39 16.81 -2.44 -40.85
C VAL A 39 15.81 -1.52 -40.14
N GLY A 40 16.31 -0.51 -39.47
CA GLY A 40 15.49 0.48 -38.75
C GLY A 40 15.07 0.09 -37.33
N LYS A 41 15.45 -1.08 -36.82
CA LYS A 41 15.18 -1.48 -35.44
C LYS A 41 16.43 -1.52 -34.59
N ILE A 42 16.35 -0.92 -33.38
CA ILE A 42 17.49 -0.89 -32.47
C ILE A 42 17.76 -2.26 -31.84
N GLY A 43 16.74 -3.07 -31.62
CA GLY A 43 16.90 -4.40 -31.06
C GLY A 43 15.62 -5.21 -30.95
N ALA A 44 15.75 -6.42 -30.43
CA ALA A 44 14.63 -7.31 -30.16
C ALA A 44 13.87 -6.87 -28.90
N VAL A 45 12.60 -7.27 -28.83
CA VAL A 45 11.73 -7.02 -27.68
C VAL A 45 11.79 -8.23 -26.72
N ARG A 46 12.11 -7.98 -25.46
CA ARG A 46 12.01 -8.97 -24.38
C ARG A 46 10.83 -8.61 -23.49
N MET A 47 9.80 -9.45 -23.50
CA MET A 47 8.62 -9.30 -22.64
C MET A 47 8.92 -9.74 -21.21
N ASN A 48 8.25 -9.09 -20.23
CA ASN A 48 8.33 -9.42 -18.79
C ASN A 48 9.76 -9.70 -18.33
N PRO A 49 10.67 -8.72 -18.46
CA PRO A 49 12.11 -8.96 -18.37
C PRO A 49 12.59 -9.43 -16.99
N TYR A 50 11.77 -9.23 -15.95
CA TYR A 50 12.08 -9.57 -14.56
C TYR A 50 11.04 -10.49 -13.92
N ASP A 51 10.20 -11.14 -14.73
CA ASP A 51 9.17 -12.12 -14.35
C ASP A 51 8.04 -11.59 -13.45
N LEU A 52 8.16 -10.41 -12.87
CA LEU A 52 7.21 -9.83 -11.91
C LEU A 52 6.11 -9.00 -12.55
N ALA A 53 6.36 -8.36 -13.71
CA ALA A 53 5.49 -7.36 -14.32
C ALA A 53 5.17 -7.69 -15.79
N PRO A 54 4.19 -8.58 -16.07
CA PRO A 54 3.95 -9.12 -17.42
C PRO A 54 3.60 -8.09 -18.49
N LEU A 55 3.06 -6.93 -18.13
CA LEU A 55 2.71 -5.85 -19.08
C LEU A 55 3.86 -4.87 -19.30
N THR A 56 5.10 -5.36 -19.20
CA THR A 56 6.32 -4.61 -19.46
C THR A 56 7.19 -5.32 -20.48
N ALA A 57 8.05 -4.55 -21.16
CA ALA A 57 9.03 -5.09 -22.07
C ALA A 57 10.31 -4.25 -22.03
N ILE A 58 11.41 -4.81 -22.52
CA ILE A 58 12.61 -4.07 -22.86
C ILE A 58 12.86 -4.20 -24.35
N ILE A 59 13.01 -3.08 -25.05
CA ILE A 59 13.56 -3.08 -26.40
C ILE A 59 15.06 -3.09 -26.21
N MET A 60 15.69 -4.23 -26.47
CA MET A 60 17.10 -4.47 -26.22
C MET A 60 17.95 -3.51 -27.07
N ASN A 61 18.96 -2.93 -26.44
CA ASN A 61 19.91 -2.11 -27.17
C ASN A 61 20.92 -3.02 -27.90
N GLY A 62 20.94 -2.95 -29.23
CA GLY A 62 21.85 -3.71 -30.08
C GLY A 62 23.33 -3.27 -30.00
N GLY A 63 23.72 -2.48 -29.00
CA GLY A 63 25.10 -2.04 -28.78
C GLY A 63 25.41 -0.61 -29.18
N TYR A 64 24.40 0.18 -29.58
CA TYR A 64 24.56 1.63 -29.77
C TYR A 64 24.52 2.38 -28.43
N LYS A 65 25.28 3.48 -28.38
CA LYS A 65 25.01 4.49 -27.35
C LYS A 65 23.75 5.24 -27.77
N ILE A 66 22.74 5.23 -26.94
CA ILE A 66 21.49 5.97 -27.13
C ILE A 66 21.23 6.89 -25.94
N THR A 67 20.64 8.06 -26.22
CA THR A 67 20.27 9.08 -25.23
C THR A 67 18.93 9.72 -25.59
N GLY A 68 18.40 10.55 -24.71
CA GLY A 68 17.20 11.34 -25.00
C GLY A 68 15.96 10.50 -25.36
N VAL A 69 15.80 9.36 -24.71
CA VAL A 69 14.76 8.38 -25.03
C VAL A 69 13.39 8.85 -24.56
N SER A 70 12.39 8.69 -25.44
CA SER A 70 10.97 8.81 -25.11
C SER A 70 10.21 7.60 -25.64
N VAL A 71 9.19 7.19 -24.90
CA VAL A 71 8.29 6.07 -25.23
C VAL A 71 6.87 6.57 -25.28
N SER A 72 6.12 6.17 -26.31
CA SER A 72 4.69 6.43 -26.43
C SER A 72 3.97 5.15 -26.77
N ILE A 73 2.85 4.88 -26.08
CA ILE A 73 1.96 3.75 -26.31
C ILE A 73 0.61 4.28 -26.76
N ALA A 74 0.19 3.88 -27.95
CA ALA A 74 -1.10 4.30 -28.48
C ALA A 74 -2.26 3.77 -27.63
N PRO A 75 -3.40 4.49 -27.59
CA PRO A 75 -4.59 4.02 -26.90
C PRO A 75 -5.15 2.75 -27.57
N LYS A 76 -5.74 1.84 -26.77
CA LYS A 76 -6.34 0.59 -27.24
C LYS A 76 -7.57 0.83 -28.14
N GLY A 77 -8.20 1.98 -28.02
CA GLY A 77 -9.39 2.35 -28.78
C GLY A 77 -9.72 3.83 -28.58
N PRO A 78 -10.85 4.32 -29.08
CA PRO A 78 -11.16 5.75 -29.08
C PRO A 78 -11.29 6.35 -27.68
N ASN A 79 -11.65 5.55 -26.70
CA ASN A 79 -11.79 5.97 -25.29
C ASN A 79 -10.56 5.64 -24.43
N GLY A 80 -9.58 4.95 -24.99
CA GLY A 80 -8.37 4.57 -24.27
C GLY A 80 -7.44 5.76 -23.98
N VAL A 81 -6.51 5.56 -23.09
CA VAL A 81 -5.52 6.58 -22.68
C VAL A 81 -4.17 6.25 -23.30
N ALA A 82 -3.64 7.18 -24.10
CA ALA A 82 -2.26 7.10 -24.54
C ALA A 82 -1.31 7.31 -23.35
N LEU A 83 -0.24 6.54 -23.28
CA LEU A 83 0.84 6.78 -22.33
C LEU A 83 2.06 7.34 -23.07
N ALA A 84 2.69 8.35 -22.48
CA ALA A 84 3.96 8.88 -22.99
C ALA A 84 4.85 9.27 -21.80
N TYR A 85 6.11 8.89 -21.86
CA TYR A 85 7.09 9.21 -20.82
C TYR A 85 8.50 9.26 -21.40
N LYS A 86 9.37 10.01 -20.70
CA LYS A 86 10.80 10.06 -21.00
C LYS A 86 11.55 9.02 -20.18
N VAL A 87 12.60 8.48 -20.73
CA VAL A 87 13.49 7.52 -20.06
C VAL A 87 14.87 8.12 -19.94
N SER A 88 15.40 8.21 -18.73
CA SER A 88 16.75 8.70 -18.53
C SER A 88 17.81 7.71 -19.06
N ASP A 89 18.96 8.23 -19.44
CA ASP A 89 20.07 7.41 -19.93
C ASP A 89 20.51 6.37 -18.89
N ARG A 90 20.41 6.73 -17.59
CA ARG A 90 20.68 5.80 -16.49
C ARG A 90 19.70 4.62 -16.47
N LYS A 91 18.41 4.85 -16.71
CA LYS A 91 17.41 3.78 -16.77
C LYS A 91 17.63 2.89 -17.99
N VAL A 92 17.98 3.47 -19.14
CA VAL A 92 18.38 2.70 -20.34
C VAL A 92 19.55 1.77 -20.03
N LEU A 93 20.59 2.27 -19.37
CA LEU A 93 21.75 1.46 -18.96
C LEU A 93 21.35 0.38 -17.96
N ASN A 94 20.57 0.72 -16.94
CA ASN A 94 20.17 -0.23 -15.89
C ASN A 94 19.35 -1.40 -16.44
N HIS A 95 18.58 -1.19 -17.51
CA HIS A 95 17.75 -2.22 -18.13
C HIS A 95 18.41 -2.88 -19.36
N GLY A 96 19.55 -2.38 -19.80
CA GLY A 96 20.23 -2.87 -21.00
C GLY A 96 19.44 -2.59 -22.30
N GLY A 97 18.59 -1.58 -22.29
CA GLY A 97 17.70 -1.21 -23.40
C GLY A 97 16.64 -0.21 -22.99
N ILE A 98 15.66 0.01 -23.87
CA ILE A 98 14.57 0.95 -23.63
C ILE A 98 13.44 0.23 -22.85
N PRO A 99 13.15 0.63 -21.59
CA PRO A 99 12.05 0.06 -20.86
C PRO A 99 10.70 0.53 -21.43
N VAL A 100 9.83 -0.42 -21.75
CA VAL A 100 8.45 -0.22 -22.19
C VAL A 100 7.53 -0.67 -21.08
N TRP A 101 6.72 0.25 -20.57
CA TRP A 101 5.82 0.03 -19.45
C TRP A 101 4.40 0.47 -19.78
N GLY A 102 3.41 -0.28 -19.31
CA GLY A 102 2.02 0.11 -19.44
C GLY A 102 1.34 -0.42 -20.68
N LEU A 103 1.75 -1.61 -21.14
CA LEU A 103 1.10 -2.31 -22.24
C LEU A 103 -0.34 -2.75 -21.85
N TYR A 104 -1.27 -2.68 -22.78
CA TYR A 104 -2.61 -3.25 -22.61
C TYR A 104 -2.52 -4.77 -22.69
N PRO A 105 -3.16 -5.51 -21.77
CA PRO A 105 -3.21 -6.97 -21.82
C PRO A 105 -4.11 -7.45 -22.98
N ASP A 106 -3.81 -8.66 -23.48
CA ASP A 106 -4.50 -9.31 -24.60
C ASP A 106 -4.65 -8.38 -25.81
N HIS A 107 -3.54 -7.71 -26.16
CA HIS A 107 -3.54 -6.68 -27.18
C HIS A 107 -2.20 -6.57 -27.89
N VAL A 108 -2.24 -6.28 -29.19
CA VAL A 108 -1.07 -5.88 -29.96
C VAL A 108 -0.88 -4.37 -29.81
N ASN A 109 0.00 -3.99 -28.90
CA ASN A 109 0.26 -2.59 -28.58
C ASN A 109 1.13 -1.94 -29.65
N LYS A 110 0.73 -0.76 -30.13
CA LYS A 110 1.57 0.09 -30.97
C LYS A 110 2.42 0.97 -30.06
N VAL A 111 3.72 0.71 -30.04
CA VAL A 111 4.70 1.41 -29.23
C VAL A 111 5.64 2.20 -30.13
N GLU A 112 5.70 3.50 -29.94
CA GLU A 112 6.64 4.38 -30.61
C GLU A 112 7.75 4.76 -29.65
N VAL A 113 9.00 4.62 -30.07
CA VAL A 113 10.19 5.03 -29.33
C VAL A 113 10.99 6.03 -30.14
N THR A 114 11.40 7.11 -29.52
CA THR A 114 12.26 8.11 -30.13
C THR A 114 13.51 8.27 -29.28
N TYR A 115 14.68 8.31 -29.92
CA TYR A 115 15.97 8.41 -29.24
C TYR A 115 17.05 9.01 -30.14
N ASP A 116 18.11 9.49 -29.53
CA ASP A 116 19.32 9.93 -30.22
C ASP A 116 20.32 8.77 -30.28
N ARG A 117 20.68 8.31 -31.47
CA ARG A 117 21.65 7.27 -31.71
C ARG A 117 23.03 7.91 -32.02
N HIS A 118 24.00 7.62 -31.18
CA HIS A 118 25.35 8.08 -31.35
C HIS A 118 26.13 7.11 -32.21
N GLN A 119 26.74 7.59 -33.29
CA GLN A 119 27.61 6.79 -34.13
C GLN A 119 28.91 6.45 -33.38
N PRO A 120 29.47 5.21 -33.57
CA PRO A 120 30.79 4.88 -33.07
C PRO A 120 31.85 5.79 -33.69
N GLY A 121 32.76 6.30 -32.88
CA GLY A 121 33.86 7.15 -33.38
C GLY A 121 34.38 8.12 -32.31
N PRO A 122 35.31 9.01 -32.68
CA PRO A 122 35.83 10.01 -31.76
C PRO A 122 34.75 10.98 -31.27
N THR A 123 35.05 11.72 -30.21
CA THR A 123 34.16 12.75 -29.66
C THR A 123 33.69 13.70 -30.76
N GLY A 124 32.39 13.87 -30.91
CA GLY A 124 31.79 14.70 -31.96
C GLY A 124 31.29 13.92 -33.19
N SER A 125 31.33 12.57 -33.16
CA SER A 125 30.68 11.75 -34.17
C SER A 125 29.20 12.07 -34.30
N PRO A 126 28.61 11.97 -35.51
CA PRO A 126 27.22 12.36 -35.75
C PRO A 126 26.25 11.64 -34.83
N THR A 127 25.23 12.37 -34.37
CA THR A 127 24.09 11.85 -33.65
C THR A 127 22.87 11.93 -34.56
N GLU A 128 22.13 10.87 -34.63
CA GLU A 128 20.91 10.77 -35.44
C GLU A 128 19.70 10.63 -34.55
N ARG A 129 18.67 11.48 -34.73
CA ARG A 129 17.39 11.37 -34.07
C ARG A 129 16.53 10.33 -34.79
N ILE A 130 16.20 9.25 -34.13
CA ILE A 130 15.48 8.10 -34.69
C ILE A 130 14.16 7.95 -34.01
N THR A 131 13.11 7.65 -34.80
CA THR A 131 11.80 7.21 -34.31
C THR A 131 11.47 5.86 -34.91
N GLU A 132 11.14 4.89 -34.07
CA GLU A 132 10.77 3.54 -34.47
C GLU A 132 9.42 3.15 -33.89
N THR A 133 8.66 2.35 -34.63
CA THR A 133 7.39 1.76 -34.16
C THR A 133 7.53 0.26 -34.01
N TYR A 134 7.11 -0.23 -32.86
CA TYR A 134 7.04 -1.64 -32.51
C TYR A 134 5.58 -2.08 -32.33
N SER A 135 5.25 -3.26 -32.82
CA SER A 135 3.99 -3.96 -32.52
C SER A 135 4.29 -5.01 -31.47
N ILE A 136 3.84 -4.78 -30.23
CA ILE A 136 4.16 -5.63 -29.09
C ILE A 136 2.87 -6.28 -28.57
N TYR A 137 2.75 -7.59 -28.73
CA TYR A 137 1.67 -8.33 -28.11
C TYR A 137 1.99 -8.55 -26.62
N ALA A 138 1.07 -8.16 -25.74
CA ALA A 138 1.11 -8.51 -24.33
C ALA A 138 0.02 -9.55 -24.02
N PRO A 139 0.33 -10.62 -23.27
CA PRO A 139 -0.62 -11.68 -22.97
C PRO A 139 -1.76 -11.18 -22.08
N PRO A 140 -2.88 -11.93 -21.99
CA PRO A 140 -3.95 -11.60 -21.04
C PRO A 140 -3.46 -11.67 -19.60
N VAL A 141 -4.19 -11.01 -18.70
CA VAL A 141 -3.92 -11.09 -17.25
C VAL A 141 -4.06 -12.54 -16.81
N SER A 142 -3.06 -13.03 -16.09
CA SER A 142 -3.02 -14.39 -15.55
C SER A 142 -2.67 -14.35 -14.07
N LEU A 143 -3.62 -14.77 -13.22
CA LEU A 143 -3.52 -14.85 -11.78
C LEU A 143 -3.64 -16.30 -11.32
N LEU A 144 -3.08 -16.64 -10.18
CA LEU A 144 -3.11 -18.01 -9.65
C LEU A 144 -4.48 -18.42 -9.12
N GLY A 145 -5.27 -17.49 -8.58
CA GLY A 145 -6.58 -17.79 -7.99
C GLY A 145 -6.50 -18.66 -6.74
N GLN A 146 -5.47 -18.49 -5.93
CA GLN A 146 -5.26 -19.26 -4.69
C GLN A 146 -6.17 -18.83 -3.52
N GLY A 147 -6.77 -17.64 -3.58
CA GLY A 147 -7.68 -17.19 -2.55
C GLY A 147 -8.99 -17.99 -2.52
N VAL A 148 -9.73 -17.91 -1.42
CA VAL A 148 -11.02 -18.61 -1.24
C VAL A 148 -12.05 -18.26 -2.32
N ASN A 149 -11.92 -17.09 -2.95
CA ASN A 149 -12.74 -16.66 -4.06
C ASN A 149 -12.31 -17.26 -5.41
N GLN A 150 -11.16 -17.92 -5.47
CA GLN A 150 -10.55 -18.53 -6.67
C GLN A 150 -10.53 -17.57 -7.89
N SER A 151 -10.39 -16.26 -7.65
CA SER A 151 -10.42 -15.27 -8.71
C SER A 151 -9.12 -15.31 -9.52
N THR A 152 -9.25 -15.61 -10.80
CA THR A 152 -8.17 -15.55 -11.79
C THR A 152 -8.20 -14.25 -12.58
N VAL A 153 -9.11 -13.34 -12.24
CA VAL A 153 -9.30 -12.03 -12.89
C VAL A 153 -9.24 -10.92 -11.88
N LEU A 154 -8.76 -9.76 -12.30
CA LEU A 154 -8.77 -8.54 -11.50
C LEU A 154 -10.17 -7.92 -11.49
N PRO A 155 -10.54 -7.19 -10.42
CA PRO A 155 -11.79 -6.44 -10.38
C PRO A 155 -11.88 -5.48 -11.57
N LYS A 156 -13.05 -5.44 -12.20
CA LYS A 156 -13.29 -4.59 -13.36
C LYS A 156 -13.54 -3.15 -12.94
N ALA A 157 -12.74 -2.24 -13.44
CA ALA A 157 -12.98 -0.82 -13.29
C ALA A 157 -14.09 -0.34 -14.23
N VAL A 158 -15.06 0.39 -13.68
CA VAL A 158 -16.15 1.03 -14.41
C VAL A 158 -16.10 2.52 -14.16
N VAL A 159 -15.82 3.29 -15.19
CA VAL A 159 -15.77 4.76 -15.09
C VAL A 159 -17.20 5.29 -15.01
N VAL A 160 -17.51 5.98 -13.91
CA VAL A 160 -18.81 6.61 -13.65
C VAL A 160 -18.77 8.09 -14.03
N THR A 161 -17.74 8.80 -13.61
CA THR A 161 -17.46 10.17 -14.05
C THR A 161 -16.13 10.15 -14.79
N PRO A 162 -16.12 10.46 -16.11
CA PRO A 162 -14.88 10.50 -16.89
C PRO A 162 -13.88 11.51 -16.31
N ALA A 163 -12.60 11.19 -16.46
CA ALA A 163 -11.52 12.04 -15.97
C ALA A 163 -11.55 13.44 -16.58
N ALA A 164 -11.49 14.45 -15.74
CA ALA A 164 -11.21 15.81 -16.18
C ALA A 164 -9.87 15.87 -16.96
N PRO A 165 -9.69 16.81 -17.91
CA PRO A 165 -8.49 16.86 -18.74
C PRO A 165 -7.17 16.82 -17.96
N ALA A 166 -7.11 17.48 -16.81
CA ALA A 166 -5.93 17.50 -15.93
C ALA A 166 -5.58 16.13 -15.32
N LEU A 167 -6.54 15.21 -15.25
CA LEU A 167 -6.34 13.87 -14.68
C LEU A 167 -6.15 12.79 -15.74
N ARG A 168 -6.34 13.09 -17.02
CA ARG A 168 -6.46 12.10 -18.09
C ARG A 168 -5.34 11.05 -18.11
N ASN A 169 -4.14 11.44 -17.76
CA ASN A 169 -2.95 10.57 -17.78
C ASN A 169 -2.60 9.99 -16.40
N ASN A 170 -3.49 10.13 -15.41
CA ASN A 170 -3.25 9.57 -14.10
C ASN A 170 -3.36 8.04 -14.11
N LEU A 171 -2.59 7.45 -13.22
CA LEU A 171 -2.48 6.01 -13.02
C LEU A 171 -2.70 5.72 -11.54
N TYR A 172 -3.48 4.70 -11.25
CA TYR A 172 -3.83 4.33 -9.88
C TYR A 172 -3.45 2.88 -9.62
N LEU A 173 -2.52 2.67 -8.67
CA LEU A 173 -2.20 1.35 -8.16
C LEU A 173 -3.31 0.94 -7.20
N MET A 174 -3.85 -0.24 -7.41
CA MET A 174 -4.86 -0.88 -6.59
C MET A 174 -4.21 -2.05 -5.85
N ASN A 175 -4.50 -2.18 -4.57
CA ASN A 175 -4.06 -3.30 -3.75
C ASN A 175 -5.28 -3.96 -3.11
N HIS A 176 -5.54 -5.21 -3.47
CA HIS A 176 -6.60 -6.04 -2.91
C HIS A 176 -6.04 -7.34 -2.36
N LEU A 177 -6.82 -7.99 -1.54
CA LEU A 177 -6.45 -9.21 -0.81
C LEU A 177 -7.59 -10.21 -0.87
N SER A 178 -7.25 -11.50 -0.91
CA SER A 178 -8.20 -12.59 -0.70
C SER A 178 -7.62 -13.61 0.28
N PRO A 179 -8.35 -14.02 1.34
CA PRO A 179 -7.89 -15.08 2.23
C PRO A 179 -7.57 -16.35 1.44
N VAL A 180 -6.47 -17.02 1.76
CA VAL A 180 -6.14 -18.32 1.15
C VAL A 180 -7.03 -19.42 1.73
N LEU A 181 -7.36 -19.31 3.02
CA LEU A 181 -8.29 -20.19 3.70
C LEU A 181 -9.39 -19.37 4.35
N PRO A 182 -10.61 -19.92 4.57
CA PRO A 182 -11.72 -19.19 5.21
C PRO A 182 -11.37 -18.64 6.61
N ASN A 183 -10.44 -19.26 7.30
CA ASN A 183 -9.93 -18.87 8.63
C ASN A 183 -8.48 -18.41 8.61
N ALA A 184 -8.00 -17.90 7.49
CA ALA A 184 -6.60 -17.48 7.29
C ALA A 184 -6.15 -16.32 8.20
N ALA A 185 -7.07 -15.65 8.87
CA ALA A 185 -6.80 -14.56 9.81
C ALA A 185 -6.49 -15.06 11.24
N GLN A 186 -5.86 -16.21 11.39
CA GLN A 186 -5.44 -16.71 12.71
C GLN A 186 -4.00 -16.28 13.01
N VAL A 187 -3.81 -15.75 14.21
CA VAL A 187 -2.48 -15.43 14.72
C VAL A 187 -1.76 -16.72 15.09
N VAL A 188 -0.55 -16.87 14.58
CA VAL A 188 0.30 -18.04 14.83
C VAL A 188 1.54 -17.63 15.63
N TRP A 189 1.35 -17.37 16.92
CA TRP A 189 2.41 -16.90 17.81
C TRP A 189 3.54 -17.91 18.06
N ASN A 190 3.25 -19.20 17.92
CA ASN A 190 4.25 -20.26 18.08
C ASN A 190 5.14 -20.43 16.83
N ASN A 191 4.95 -19.62 15.82
CA ASN A 191 5.73 -19.65 14.61
C ASN A 191 7.09 -18.94 14.85
N PRO A 192 8.23 -19.54 14.43
CA PRO A 192 9.54 -18.90 14.56
C PRO A 192 9.66 -17.56 13.83
N ALA A 193 8.83 -17.33 12.79
CA ALA A 193 8.77 -16.08 12.07
C ALA A 193 7.94 -14.98 12.76
N GLY A 194 7.29 -15.32 13.90
CA GLY A 194 6.44 -14.38 14.62
C GLY A 194 5.02 -14.26 14.06
N GLY A 195 4.29 -13.24 14.51
CA GLY A 195 2.87 -13.04 14.22
C GLY A 195 2.49 -12.61 12.81
N ALA A 196 3.46 -12.36 11.93
CA ALA A 196 3.22 -11.88 10.58
C ALA A 196 2.43 -12.84 9.68
N LEU A 197 2.26 -14.07 10.12
CA LEU A 197 1.56 -15.11 9.36
C LEU A 197 0.06 -15.20 9.68
N GLU A 198 -0.45 -14.34 10.51
CA GLU A 198 -1.88 -14.30 10.84
C GLU A 198 -2.77 -14.09 9.60
N TRP A 199 -2.19 -13.50 8.54
CA TRP A 199 -2.89 -13.08 7.35
C TRP A 199 -2.30 -13.75 6.11
N ASP A 200 -2.59 -15.01 5.90
CA ASP A 200 -2.21 -15.68 4.65
C ASP A 200 -3.22 -15.37 3.56
N TYR A 201 -2.95 -14.30 2.81
CA TYR A 201 -3.81 -13.80 1.76
C TYR A 201 -3.09 -13.84 0.41
N GLU A 202 -3.80 -14.19 -0.63
CA GLU A 202 -3.38 -13.87 -1.98
C GLU A 202 -3.55 -12.37 -2.21
N SER A 203 -2.51 -11.74 -2.72
CA SER A 203 -2.51 -10.31 -3.01
C SER A 203 -2.74 -10.06 -4.48
N TYR A 204 -3.57 -9.06 -4.78
CA TYR A 204 -3.85 -8.55 -6.12
C TYR A 204 -3.33 -7.13 -6.18
N VAL A 205 -2.33 -6.90 -7.02
CA VAL A 205 -1.69 -5.58 -7.16
C VAL A 205 -1.64 -5.24 -8.64
N TRP A 206 -2.34 -4.17 -9.03
CA TRP A 206 -2.40 -3.74 -10.41
C TRP A 206 -2.53 -2.24 -10.54
N ILE A 207 -2.27 -1.71 -11.73
CA ILE A 207 -2.41 -0.29 -12.02
C ILE A 207 -3.42 -0.13 -13.16
N VAL A 208 -4.39 0.77 -12.95
CA VAL A 208 -5.38 1.16 -13.94
C VAL A 208 -5.14 2.60 -14.39
N ASP A 209 -5.49 2.88 -15.64
CA ASP A 209 -5.59 4.25 -16.13
C ASP A 209 -7.00 4.84 -15.94
N THR A 210 -7.20 6.06 -16.35
CA THR A 210 -8.48 6.78 -16.16
C THR A 210 -9.61 6.32 -17.09
N SER A 211 -9.35 5.45 -18.05
CA SER A 211 -10.39 4.74 -18.82
C SER A 211 -10.80 3.41 -18.17
N GLY A 212 -10.12 3.02 -17.08
CA GLY A 212 -10.35 1.76 -16.38
C GLY A 212 -9.57 0.58 -16.96
N ASP A 213 -8.72 0.83 -17.94
CA ASP A 213 -7.87 -0.22 -18.53
C ASP A 213 -6.69 -0.56 -17.62
N ILE A 214 -6.39 -1.86 -17.52
CA ILE A 214 -5.21 -2.36 -16.79
C ILE A 214 -3.97 -2.02 -17.62
N ARG A 215 -3.00 -1.37 -16.95
CA ARG A 215 -1.73 -0.97 -17.57
C ARG A 215 -0.51 -1.67 -16.96
N TRP A 216 -0.70 -2.31 -15.84
CA TRP A 216 0.31 -3.08 -15.14
C TRP A 216 -0.33 -3.99 -14.11
N TYR A 217 0.25 -5.13 -13.83
CA TYR A 217 -0.08 -5.95 -12.66
C TYR A 217 1.14 -6.72 -12.19
N MET A 218 1.14 -7.09 -10.92
CA MET A 218 2.20 -7.87 -10.30
C MET A 218 1.85 -9.36 -10.32
N LYS A 219 2.76 -10.18 -10.82
CA LYS A 219 2.74 -11.63 -10.63
C LYS A 219 3.21 -11.95 -9.22
N THR A 220 2.30 -11.95 -8.28
CA THR A 220 2.61 -12.11 -6.85
C THR A 220 3.18 -13.48 -6.49
N ASP A 221 2.92 -14.50 -7.30
CA ASP A 221 3.50 -15.84 -7.18
C ASP A 221 5.03 -15.88 -7.31
N VAL A 222 5.63 -14.93 -7.99
CA VAL A 222 7.10 -14.79 -8.07
C VAL A 222 7.72 -14.50 -6.69
N LEU A 223 7.01 -13.74 -5.86
CA LEU A 223 7.47 -13.31 -4.55
C LEU A 223 6.93 -14.19 -3.42
N ARG A 224 5.68 -14.62 -3.54
CA ARG A 224 4.99 -15.42 -2.53
C ARG A 224 5.33 -16.90 -2.70
N ASP A 225 5.69 -17.54 -1.61
CA ASP A 225 5.92 -18.99 -1.54
C ASP A 225 5.15 -19.54 -0.32
N PRO A 226 4.03 -20.23 -0.52
CA PRO A 226 3.21 -20.75 0.58
C PRO A 226 3.93 -21.77 1.48
N ALA A 227 4.98 -22.41 0.98
CA ALA A 227 5.79 -23.37 1.76
C ALA A 227 6.85 -22.67 2.63
N ASN A 228 7.17 -21.42 2.35
CA ASN A 228 8.19 -20.67 3.07
C ASN A 228 7.56 -19.59 3.97
N ILE A 229 7.69 -19.77 5.28
CA ILE A 229 7.08 -18.86 6.27
C ILE A 229 7.56 -17.40 6.16
N TYR A 230 8.73 -17.15 5.59
CA TYR A 230 9.25 -15.79 5.34
C TYR A 230 8.76 -15.19 4.02
N ARG A 231 8.03 -15.96 3.21
CA ARG A 231 7.56 -15.56 1.88
C ARG A 231 6.05 -15.79 1.68
N LYS A 232 5.30 -15.99 2.76
CA LYS A 232 3.84 -16.03 2.72
C LYS A 232 3.25 -14.84 3.46
N GLY A 233 1.94 -14.71 3.48
CA GLY A 233 1.26 -13.53 3.99
C GLY A 233 0.87 -12.55 2.88
N ASN A 234 0.28 -11.46 3.28
CA ASN A 234 -0.20 -10.44 2.36
C ASN A 234 0.88 -9.41 1.99
N MET A 235 0.73 -8.80 0.84
CA MET A 235 1.51 -7.64 0.41
C MET A 235 0.73 -6.37 0.71
N MET A 236 1.30 -5.50 1.52
CA MET A 236 0.66 -4.26 1.98
C MET A 236 1.66 -3.10 2.10
N GLY A 237 1.09 -1.91 2.32
CA GLY A 237 1.89 -0.74 2.64
C GLY A 237 2.64 -0.17 1.45
N PHE A 238 2.08 -0.31 0.26
CA PHE A 238 2.68 0.24 -0.96
C PHE A 238 2.90 1.74 -0.84
N PHE A 239 4.13 2.15 -1.12
CA PHE A 239 4.59 3.52 -1.15
C PHE A 239 5.48 3.72 -2.38
N GLN A 240 5.29 4.81 -3.11
CA GLN A 240 6.19 5.16 -4.20
C GLN A 240 7.22 6.18 -3.72
N GLY A 241 8.50 5.80 -3.77
CA GLY A 241 9.60 6.68 -3.45
C GLY A 241 9.81 7.79 -4.49
N LYS A 242 10.58 8.80 -4.14
CA LYS A 242 10.92 9.92 -5.05
C LYS A 242 11.69 9.46 -6.30
N ASP A 243 12.33 8.30 -6.24
CA ASP A 243 13.01 7.65 -7.36
C ASP A 243 12.06 6.82 -8.24
N GLY A 244 10.76 6.87 -7.96
CA GLY A 244 9.70 6.20 -8.67
C GLY A 244 9.59 4.70 -8.41
N THR A 245 10.39 4.15 -7.51
CA THR A 245 10.31 2.74 -7.11
C THR A 245 9.18 2.50 -6.10
N LEU A 246 8.67 1.28 -6.04
CA LEU A 246 7.68 0.86 -5.07
C LEU A 246 8.34 0.17 -3.86
N LEU A 247 7.99 0.61 -2.67
CA LEU A 247 8.32 0.01 -1.38
C LEU A 247 7.07 -0.65 -0.82
N TRP A 248 7.18 -1.86 -0.29
CA TRP A 248 6.09 -2.53 0.43
C TRP A 248 6.63 -3.63 1.33
N GLY A 249 5.78 -4.24 2.13
CA GLY A 249 6.14 -5.39 2.94
C GLY A 249 5.28 -6.62 2.70
N MET A 250 5.82 -7.76 3.05
CA MET A 250 5.16 -9.06 3.03
C MET A 250 5.75 -9.94 4.13
N SER A 251 4.91 -10.38 5.08
CA SER A 251 5.35 -11.25 6.18
C SER A 251 6.48 -10.64 7.01
N GLN A 252 7.65 -11.25 7.03
CA GLN A 252 8.85 -10.83 7.75
C GLN A 252 9.83 -10.04 6.86
N ARG A 253 9.36 -9.53 5.73
CA ARG A 253 10.19 -8.88 4.74
C ARG A 253 9.63 -7.52 4.35
N TYR A 254 10.52 -6.62 3.99
CA TYR A 254 10.21 -5.40 3.26
C TYR A 254 11.07 -5.31 2.00
N MET A 255 10.53 -4.76 0.96
CA MET A 255 11.15 -4.86 -0.35
C MET A 255 10.89 -3.64 -1.20
N LYS A 256 11.83 -3.35 -2.09
CA LYS A 256 11.79 -2.23 -3.02
C LYS A 256 12.08 -2.70 -4.43
N TYR A 257 11.18 -2.37 -5.36
CA TYR A 257 11.26 -2.75 -6.77
C TYR A 257 10.96 -1.55 -7.65
N ASP A 258 11.50 -1.52 -8.87
CA ASP A 258 11.04 -0.57 -9.86
C ASP A 258 9.77 -1.04 -10.57
N LEU A 259 9.14 -0.15 -11.34
CA LEU A 259 7.90 -0.48 -12.06
C LEU A 259 8.09 -1.51 -13.17
N MET A 260 9.30 -1.78 -13.61
CA MET A 260 9.62 -2.86 -14.55
C MET A 260 9.62 -4.24 -13.87
N GLY A 261 9.56 -4.27 -12.52
CA GLY A 261 9.65 -5.49 -11.73
C GLY A 261 11.07 -5.87 -11.32
N ARG A 262 12.07 -5.01 -11.55
CA ARG A 262 13.45 -5.25 -11.14
C ARG A 262 13.61 -5.02 -9.65
N GLU A 263 14.16 -6.00 -8.95
CA GLU A 263 14.48 -5.89 -7.54
C GLU A 263 15.57 -4.85 -7.28
N ILE A 264 15.33 -3.95 -6.33
CA ILE A 264 16.32 -3.04 -5.76
C ILE A 264 16.86 -3.67 -4.48
N PHE A 265 15.98 -4.12 -3.59
CA PHE A 265 16.30 -4.98 -2.46
C PHE A 265 15.06 -5.76 -1.98
N ASN A 266 15.32 -6.86 -1.27
CA ASN A 266 14.33 -7.70 -0.62
C ASN A 266 14.91 -8.20 0.70
N ARG A 267 14.53 -7.59 1.82
CA ARG A 267 15.18 -7.73 3.12
C ARG A 267 14.27 -8.37 4.14
N VAL A 268 14.84 -9.18 5.02
CA VAL A 268 14.19 -9.65 6.24
C VAL A 268 14.18 -8.52 7.27
N LEU A 269 13.13 -8.42 8.07
CA LEU A 269 13.08 -7.49 9.21
C LEU A 269 14.25 -7.74 10.17
N PRO A 270 14.75 -6.70 10.85
CA PRO A 270 15.73 -6.89 11.92
C PRO A 270 15.21 -7.85 13.00
N ARG A 271 16.09 -8.62 13.63
CA ARG A 271 15.74 -9.80 14.47
C ARG A 271 14.74 -9.56 15.59
N SER A 272 14.74 -8.37 16.19
CA SER A 272 13.83 -8.04 17.30
C SER A 272 12.42 -7.65 16.86
N TYR A 273 12.18 -7.59 15.54
CA TYR A 273 10.91 -7.15 14.97
C TYR A 273 10.28 -8.22 14.12
N GLN A 274 8.97 -8.21 14.12
CA GLN A 274 8.14 -9.15 13.38
C GLN A 274 6.86 -8.47 12.92
N ASP A 275 6.04 -9.17 12.16
CA ASP A 275 4.70 -8.73 11.77
C ASP A 275 4.68 -7.41 11.00
N PHE A 276 5.45 -7.33 9.87
CA PHE A 276 5.27 -6.23 8.97
C PHE A 276 3.86 -6.28 8.34
N SER A 277 3.11 -5.19 8.46
CA SER A 277 1.90 -4.99 7.68
C SER A 277 1.52 -3.51 7.60
N HIS A 278 0.47 -3.19 6.87
CA HIS A 278 -0.22 -1.93 6.77
C HIS A 278 0.54 -0.81 6.06
N HIS A 279 1.75 -0.43 6.47
CA HIS A 279 2.41 0.76 5.92
C HIS A 279 3.93 0.68 6.00
N ALA A 280 4.57 1.17 4.93
CA ALA A 280 5.97 1.54 4.89
C ALA A 280 6.09 2.95 4.27
N GLU A 281 7.03 3.76 4.73
CA GLU A 281 7.32 5.08 4.16
C GLU A 281 8.83 5.28 4.03
N GLU A 282 9.28 5.82 2.91
CA GLU A 282 10.65 6.27 2.73
C GLU A 282 10.75 7.74 3.10
N THR A 283 11.57 8.06 4.10
CA THR A 283 11.79 9.44 4.53
C THR A 283 12.62 10.23 3.50
N PRO A 284 12.57 11.56 3.52
CA PRO A 284 13.45 12.38 2.68
C PRO A 284 14.94 12.11 2.87
N ASN A 285 15.34 11.59 4.03
CA ASN A 285 16.72 11.23 4.36
C ASN A 285 17.13 9.86 3.79
N GLY A 286 16.17 9.12 3.21
CA GLY A 286 16.38 7.80 2.62
C GLY A 286 16.44 6.67 3.63
N THR A 287 15.90 6.88 4.82
CA THR A 287 15.57 5.83 5.78
C THR A 287 14.16 5.31 5.52
N PHE A 288 13.80 4.18 6.12
CA PHE A 288 12.48 3.58 5.95
C PHE A 288 11.80 3.45 7.31
N LEU A 289 10.60 3.99 7.42
CA LEU A 289 9.70 3.76 8.55
C LEU A 289 8.85 2.53 8.27
N LEU A 290 8.93 1.55 9.15
CA LEU A 290 8.22 0.28 9.03
C LEU A 290 7.32 0.07 10.23
N ARG A 291 6.04 -0.25 10.00
CA ARG A 291 5.12 -0.64 11.04
C ARG A 291 5.27 -2.13 11.34
N VAL A 292 5.68 -2.46 12.54
CA VAL A 292 6.03 -3.82 12.98
C VAL A 292 5.46 -4.12 14.37
N ALA A 293 5.79 -5.29 14.91
CA ALA A 293 5.61 -5.66 16.30
C ALA A 293 6.96 -5.98 16.94
N SER A 294 7.03 -5.89 18.26
CA SER A 294 8.17 -6.31 19.06
C SER A 294 7.89 -7.65 19.72
N SER A 295 8.90 -8.51 19.77
CA SER A 295 8.80 -9.81 20.45
C SER A 295 9.23 -9.78 21.92
N ASP A 296 9.71 -8.68 22.44
CA ASP A 296 10.36 -8.55 23.75
C ASP A 296 9.68 -7.56 24.71
N PHE A 297 8.44 -7.16 24.41
CA PHE A 297 7.68 -6.27 25.29
C PHE A 297 7.35 -6.97 26.62
N LYS A 298 7.51 -6.24 27.73
CA LYS A 298 7.12 -6.68 29.07
C LYS A 298 5.89 -5.93 29.55
N ARG A 299 4.93 -6.67 30.09
CA ARG A 299 3.77 -6.10 30.78
C ARG A 299 4.18 -5.48 32.10
N ARG A 300 3.27 -4.71 32.72
CA ARG A 300 3.46 -4.13 34.07
C ARG A 300 3.71 -5.18 35.15
N ASP A 301 3.18 -6.41 35.00
CA ASP A 301 3.44 -7.54 35.88
C ASP A 301 4.78 -8.24 35.61
N GLY A 302 5.59 -7.73 34.69
CA GLY A 302 6.89 -8.24 34.35
C GLY A 302 6.89 -9.43 33.36
N LYS A 303 5.73 -9.89 32.93
CA LYS A 303 5.62 -10.97 31.94
C LYS A 303 5.98 -10.47 30.53
N ASN A 304 6.74 -11.27 29.80
CA ASN A 304 6.97 -11.03 28.38
C ASN A 304 5.68 -11.27 27.60
N VAL A 305 5.36 -10.37 26.70
CA VAL A 305 4.21 -10.47 25.81
C VAL A 305 4.63 -10.15 24.39
N ARG A 306 3.92 -10.71 23.44
CA ARG A 306 4.05 -10.35 22.03
C ARG A 306 2.98 -9.33 21.72
N THR A 307 3.40 -8.23 21.12
CA THR A 307 2.49 -7.16 20.69
C THR A 307 2.30 -7.22 19.19
N VAL A 308 1.25 -6.60 18.70
CA VAL A 308 0.98 -6.49 17.27
C VAL A 308 0.68 -5.06 16.89
N ARG A 309 1.24 -4.62 15.76
CA ARG A 309 0.94 -3.33 15.12
C ARG A 309 1.08 -2.11 16.02
N ASP A 310 2.05 -2.14 16.94
CA ASP A 310 2.26 -1.10 17.95
C ASP A 310 3.71 -0.61 18.05
N VAL A 311 4.56 -1.00 17.12
CA VAL A 311 5.95 -0.53 17.03
C VAL A 311 6.20 0.07 15.64
N ILE A 312 6.86 1.21 15.62
CA ILE A 312 7.45 1.78 14.42
C ILE A 312 8.95 1.67 14.54
N VAL A 313 9.60 1.08 13.55
CA VAL A 313 11.05 1.04 13.46
C VAL A 313 11.51 1.86 12.26
N GLU A 314 12.55 2.64 12.47
CA GLU A 314 13.26 3.31 11.40
C GLU A 314 14.53 2.52 11.08
N VAL A 315 14.72 2.18 9.82
CA VAL A 315 15.91 1.50 9.32
C VAL A 315 16.62 2.35 8.27
N ASP A 316 17.94 2.27 8.24
CA ASP A 316 18.75 2.94 7.23
C ASP A 316 18.70 2.22 5.87
N ARG A 317 19.45 2.75 4.89
CA ARG A 317 19.53 2.18 3.54
C ARG A 317 20.11 0.77 3.51
N ASP A 318 20.85 0.37 4.53
CA ASP A 318 21.47 -0.96 4.63
C ASP A 318 20.62 -1.94 5.44
N GLY A 319 19.55 -1.44 6.08
CA GLY A 319 18.61 -2.20 6.89
C GLY A 319 18.96 -2.25 8.38
N ASN A 320 19.91 -1.41 8.83
CA ASN A 320 20.22 -1.28 10.25
C ASN A 320 19.15 -0.43 10.93
N VAL A 321 18.77 -0.80 12.15
CA VAL A 321 17.86 0.00 12.99
C VAL A 321 18.58 1.25 13.44
N VAL A 322 17.97 2.41 13.17
CA VAL A 322 18.48 3.71 13.60
C VAL A 322 17.62 4.34 14.68
N ASP A 323 16.34 4.00 14.73
CA ASP A 323 15.42 4.44 15.78
C ASP A 323 14.15 3.57 15.88
N GLU A 324 13.43 3.69 17.02
CA GLU A 324 12.16 2.99 17.22
C GLU A 324 11.19 3.77 18.11
N TRP A 325 9.89 3.55 17.89
CA TRP A 325 8.81 4.04 18.76
C TRP A 325 8.00 2.83 19.23
N ARG A 326 8.13 2.49 20.50
CA ARG A 326 7.34 1.45 21.18
C ARG A 326 6.11 2.10 21.79
N LEU A 327 4.98 1.98 21.14
CA LEU A 327 3.79 2.75 21.52
C LEU A 327 3.25 2.36 22.90
N ALA A 328 3.44 1.11 23.33
CA ALA A 328 3.05 0.69 24.68
C ALA A 328 3.79 1.43 25.81
N GLU A 329 4.94 2.06 25.51
CA GLU A 329 5.70 2.91 26.43
C GLU A 329 5.31 4.39 26.32
N ILE A 330 4.71 4.78 25.20
CA ILE A 330 4.40 6.17 24.85
C ILE A 330 2.92 6.51 25.07
N LEU A 331 2.03 5.58 24.73
CA LEU A 331 0.57 5.72 24.85
C LEU A 331 0.03 4.85 25.98
N ASP A 332 -1.27 4.97 26.26
CA ASP A 332 -1.94 4.14 27.26
C ASP A 332 -2.59 2.91 26.62
N PRO A 333 -1.99 1.71 26.74
CA PRO A 333 -2.57 0.47 26.23
C PRO A 333 -3.80 0.02 27.05
N TYR A 334 -4.09 0.67 28.19
CA TYR A 334 -5.23 0.41 29.06
C TYR A 334 -6.33 1.49 28.98
N ARG A 335 -6.35 2.26 27.89
CA ARG A 335 -7.43 3.23 27.66
C ARG A 335 -8.76 2.52 27.53
N ASP A 336 -9.45 2.37 28.66
CA ASP A 336 -10.55 1.46 28.87
C ASP A 336 -11.78 1.72 27.99
N VAL A 337 -12.12 2.97 27.71
CA VAL A 337 -13.29 3.30 26.87
C VAL A 337 -13.19 2.69 25.48
N ASN A 338 -12.07 2.89 24.79
CA ASN A 338 -11.89 2.34 23.46
C ASN A 338 -11.66 0.83 23.48
N LEU A 339 -10.91 0.34 24.45
CA LEU A 339 -10.65 -1.09 24.56
C LEU A 339 -11.96 -1.86 24.82
N LYS A 340 -12.85 -1.33 25.64
CA LYS A 340 -14.19 -1.91 25.84
C LYS A 340 -15.05 -1.87 24.59
N ALA A 341 -15.00 -0.79 23.82
CA ALA A 341 -15.70 -0.69 22.55
C ALA A 341 -15.17 -1.68 21.50
N MET A 342 -13.90 -2.05 21.60
CA MET A 342 -13.20 -2.95 20.66
C MET A 342 -13.08 -4.39 21.19
N ASP A 343 -13.72 -4.74 22.29
CA ASP A 343 -13.52 -5.99 23.02
C ASP A 343 -13.71 -7.26 22.19
N GLN A 344 -14.66 -7.24 21.29
CA GLN A 344 -15.00 -8.36 20.44
C GLN A 344 -14.18 -8.40 19.14
N GLY A 345 -13.50 -7.32 18.83
CA GLY A 345 -12.98 -7.09 17.51
C GLY A 345 -11.50 -6.80 17.45
N ALA A 346 -10.69 -7.47 18.24
CA ALA A 346 -9.24 -7.27 18.16
C ALA A 346 -8.66 -7.50 16.76
N VAL A 347 -9.38 -8.12 15.86
CA VAL A 347 -8.96 -8.29 14.46
C VAL A 347 -9.10 -6.99 13.70
N CYS A 348 -9.89 -6.63 12.95
CA CYS A 348 -10.11 -5.38 12.24
C CYS A 348 -11.58 -4.98 12.27
N LEU A 349 -12.43 -5.94 12.61
CA LEU A 349 -13.88 -5.80 12.63
C LEU A 349 -14.42 -6.56 13.81
N ASN A 350 -15.44 -6.03 14.44
CA ASN A 350 -16.32 -6.81 15.26
C ASN A 350 -17.25 -7.62 14.34
N ILE A 351 -17.11 -8.94 14.41
CA ILE A 351 -17.93 -9.89 13.63
C ILE A 351 -19.06 -10.51 14.46
N ASP A 352 -19.11 -10.23 15.73
CA ASP A 352 -20.20 -10.65 16.60
C ASP A 352 -21.24 -9.54 16.75
N ALA A 353 -22.27 -9.58 15.89
CA ALA A 353 -23.33 -8.58 15.91
C ALA A 353 -24.13 -8.61 17.25
N ASP A 354 -24.13 -9.74 17.96
CA ASP A 354 -24.83 -9.87 19.24
C ASP A 354 -24.07 -9.21 20.40
N ALA A 355 -22.81 -8.86 20.17
CA ALA A 355 -21.99 -8.12 21.13
C ALA A 355 -22.22 -6.59 21.09
N ALA A 356 -23.02 -6.08 20.15
CA ALA A 356 -23.29 -4.65 20.05
C ALA A 356 -23.83 -4.07 21.37
N GLY A 357 -23.20 -3.01 21.85
CA GLY A 357 -23.52 -2.36 23.13
C GLY A 357 -23.15 -3.15 24.39
N LYS A 358 -22.50 -4.32 24.25
CA LYS A 358 -21.93 -5.07 25.37
C LYS A 358 -20.44 -4.78 25.48
N THR A 359 -19.95 -4.63 26.70
CA THR A 359 -18.53 -4.39 26.99
C THR A 359 -17.98 -5.49 27.89
N MET A 360 -16.68 -5.78 27.78
CA MET A 360 -16.00 -6.67 28.71
C MET A 360 -15.87 -6.02 30.09
N SER A 361 -15.88 -6.85 31.14
CA SER A 361 -15.53 -6.38 32.49
C SER A 361 -14.04 -6.01 32.56
N GLN A 362 -13.67 -5.18 33.54
CA GLN A 362 -12.27 -4.84 33.77
C GLN A 362 -11.42 -6.09 34.05
N GLU A 363 -11.96 -7.07 34.79
CA GLU A 363 -11.31 -8.35 35.06
C GLU A 363 -11.01 -9.13 33.78
N GLN A 364 -11.96 -9.19 32.85
CA GLN A 364 -11.72 -9.82 31.54
C GLN A 364 -10.65 -9.09 30.72
N LEU A 365 -10.61 -7.76 30.77
CA LEU A 365 -9.60 -6.96 30.06
C LEU A 365 -8.19 -7.18 30.60
N GLU A 366 -8.06 -7.46 31.87
CA GLU A 366 -6.80 -7.65 32.59
C GLU A 366 -6.36 -9.11 32.71
N ASP A 367 -7.18 -10.07 32.22
CA ASP A 367 -6.85 -11.50 32.31
C ASP A 367 -5.48 -11.80 31.65
N PRO A 368 -4.47 -12.20 32.44
CA PRO A 368 -3.15 -12.49 31.93
C PRO A 368 -3.10 -13.75 31.07
N ASN A 369 -4.10 -14.61 31.13
CA ASN A 369 -4.17 -15.87 30.41
C ASN A 369 -4.96 -15.73 29.10
N ALA A 370 -5.60 -14.59 28.88
CA ALA A 370 -6.29 -14.36 27.63
C ALA A 370 -5.31 -14.39 26.45
N GLY A 371 -5.76 -14.90 25.31
CA GLY A 371 -4.93 -15.04 24.11
C GLY A 371 -4.36 -13.71 23.61
N PHE A 372 -3.30 -13.78 22.84
CA PHE A 372 -2.66 -12.62 22.20
C PHE A 372 -3.14 -12.44 20.77
N GLY A 373 -2.83 -11.28 20.23
CA GLY A 373 -2.95 -10.98 18.82
C GLY A 373 -4.29 -10.40 18.44
N ASP A 374 -4.61 -10.52 17.19
CA ASP A 374 -5.73 -9.86 16.55
C ASP A 374 -7.09 -10.46 16.87
N ILE A 375 -7.12 -11.65 17.43
CA ILE A 375 -8.33 -12.47 17.39
C ILE A 375 -9.16 -12.30 18.64
N THR A 376 -8.55 -12.13 19.78
CA THR A 376 -9.28 -12.06 21.04
C THR A 376 -8.68 -11.08 22.02
N GLY A 377 -9.54 -10.32 22.64
CA GLY A 377 -9.27 -9.48 23.79
C GLY A 377 -8.42 -8.24 23.53
N VAL A 378 -8.20 -7.50 24.57
CA VAL A 378 -7.63 -6.16 24.60
C VAL A 378 -6.53 -6.06 25.65
N GLY A 379 -5.78 -4.95 25.65
CA GLY A 379 -4.69 -4.69 26.58
C GLY A 379 -3.33 -5.01 25.99
N PRO A 380 -2.24 -4.83 26.78
CA PRO A 380 -0.87 -5.06 26.29
C PRO A 380 -0.69 -6.53 25.91
N GLY A 381 0.01 -6.76 24.83
CA GLY A 381 0.19 -8.08 24.27
C GLY A 381 -0.91 -8.51 23.30
N ARG A 382 -1.84 -7.61 23.00
CA ARG A 382 -2.93 -7.80 22.06
C ARG A 382 -2.92 -6.70 21.02
N ASN A 383 -3.89 -6.68 20.12
CA ASN A 383 -4.03 -5.67 19.09
C ASN A 383 -4.63 -4.35 19.63
N TRP A 384 -4.04 -3.80 20.67
CA TRP A 384 -4.57 -2.63 21.40
C TRP A 384 -4.42 -1.32 20.62
N ALA A 385 -3.38 -1.18 19.80
CA ALA A 385 -3.08 0.02 19.02
C ALA A 385 -3.53 -0.09 17.56
N HIS A 386 -3.17 -1.17 16.89
CA HIS A 386 -3.47 -1.42 15.47
C HIS A 386 -3.06 -0.24 14.59
N VAL A 387 -1.78 0.15 14.63
CA VAL A 387 -1.29 1.21 13.75
C VAL A 387 -1.40 0.78 12.30
N ASN A 388 -2.08 1.57 11.51
CA ASN A 388 -2.29 1.28 10.10
C ASN A 388 -1.69 2.31 9.13
N SER A 389 -1.19 3.43 9.62
CA SER A 389 -0.35 4.34 8.82
C SER A 389 0.68 5.06 9.68
N VAL A 390 1.81 5.33 9.05
CA VAL A 390 2.90 6.17 9.53
C VAL A 390 3.10 7.26 8.50
N ASN A 391 3.27 8.51 8.91
CA ASN A 391 3.64 9.59 8.03
C ASN A 391 4.73 10.45 8.68
N TYR A 392 5.85 10.62 7.97
CA TYR A 392 6.97 11.40 8.46
C TYR A 392 6.73 12.91 8.29
N ASP A 393 6.86 13.66 9.36
CA ASP A 393 6.82 15.13 9.32
C ASP A 393 8.23 15.71 9.36
N ALA A 394 8.76 16.04 8.19
CA ALA A 394 10.10 16.60 8.04
C ALA A 394 10.24 18.02 8.64
N ALA A 395 9.14 18.69 8.97
CA ALA A 395 9.19 20.06 9.52
C ALA A 395 9.78 20.10 10.93
N ASP A 396 9.61 19.03 11.69
CA ASP A 396 10.03 18.95 13.09
C ASP A 396 10.53 17.56 13.52
N ASP A 397 10.92 16.74 12.52
CA ASP A 397 11.47 15.39 12.70
C ASP A 397 10.59 14.52 13.62
N SER A 398 9.32 14.43 13.28
CA SER A 398 8.32 13.67 14.03
C SER A 398 7.58 12.69 13.12
N ILE A 399 6.79 11.82 13.74
CA ILE A 399 5.90 10.90 13.03
C ILE A 399 4.45 11.15 13.39
N ILE A 400 3.56 11.02 12.41
CA ILE A 400 2.11 11.07 12.59
C ILE A 400 1.57 9.66 12.34
N LEU A 401 0.86 9.12 13.32
CA LEU A 401 0.37 7.75 13.32
C LEU A 401 -1.14 7.71 13.33
N SER A 402 -1.73 6.85 12.51
CA SER A 402 -3.12 6.43 12.67
C SER A 402 -3.16 5.20 13.56
N VAL A 403 -3.60 5.40 14.81
CA VAL A 403 -3.73 4.36 15.85
C VAL A 403 -5.19 3.93 15.89
N ARG A 404 -5.55 2.95 15.02
CA ARG A 404 -6.91 2.56 14.70
C ARG A 404 -7.75 2.20 15.93
N ASN A 405 -7.26 1.25 16.73
CA ASN A 405 -8.02 0.72 17.86
C ASN A 405 -8.12 1.70 19.05
N GLN A 406 -7.38 2.81 18.99
CA GLN A 406 -7.52 3.94 19.89
C GLN A 406 -8.45 5.04 19.32
N SER A 407 -8.97 4.88 18.09
CA SER A 407 -9.67 5.95 17.36
C SER A 407 -8.92 7.28 17.46
N ALA A 408 -7.61 7.24 17.22
CA ALA A 408 -6.72 8.37 17.42
C ALA A 408 -5.72 8.54 16.29
N THR A 409 -5.49 9.77 15.87
CA THR A 409 -4.27 10.17 15.17
C THR A 409 -3.35 10.85 16.17
N VAL A 410 -2.08 10.42 16.21
CA VAL A 410 -1.12 10.88 17.22
C VAL A 410 0.16 11.37 16.53
N LYS A 411 0.65 12.54 16.91
CA LYS A 411 1.98 13.02 16.51
C LYS A 411 2.97 12.81 17.63
N ILE A 412 4.10 12.17 17.32
CA ILE A 412 5.15 11.81 18.29
C ILE A 412 6.49 12.31 17.78
N GLY A 413 7.23 12.99 18.64
CA GLY A 413 8.56 13.48 18.33
C GLY A 413 9.64 12.39 18.31
N ARG A 414 10.82 12.76 17.87
CA ARG A 414 12.02 11.92 17.94
C ARG A 414 12.40 11.58 19.40
N ASP A 415 12.07 12.47 20.32
CA ASP A 415 12.22 12.32 21.76
C ASP A 415 11.18 11.38 22.41
N LYS A 416 10.32 10.75 21.60
CA LYS A 416 9.22 9.86 22.01
C LYS A 416 8.11 10.56 22.80
N GLN A 417 8.11 11.90 22.83
CA GLN A 417 7.05 12.66 23.47
C GLN A 417 5.87 12.87 22.51
N VAL A 418 4.66 12.66 23.02
CA VAL A 418 3.44 12.96 22.28
C VAL A 418 3.30 14.47 22.16
N LYS A 419 3.22 14.97 20.93
CA LYS A 419 3.01 16.38 20.62
C LYS A 419 1.53 16.74 20.71
N TRP A 420 0.68 15.98 20.04
CA TRP A 420 -0.77 16.12 20.11
C TRP A 420 -1.49 14.79 19.78
N ILE A 421 -2.77 14.74 20.16
CA ILE A 421 -3.70 13.63 19.91
C ILE A 421 -4.98 14.20 19.29
N LEU A 422 -5.32 13.75 18.10
CA LEU A 422 -6.64 13.96 17.48
C LEU A 422 -7.51 12.74 17.77
N SER A 423 -8.40 12.86 18.74
CA SER A 423 -9.30 11.79 19.20
C SER A 423 -10.37 12.38 20.10
N SER A 424 -11.50 11.67 20.27
CA SER A 424 -12.42 11.94 21.39
C SER A 424 -11.64 11.98 22.72
N PRO A 425 -11.94 12.93 23.61
CA PRO A 425 -11.23 13.09 24.89
C PRO A 425 -11.46 11.96 25.88
N GLU A 426 -12.46 11.11 25.63
CA GLU A 426 -12.84 10.04 26.56
C GLU A 426 -11.72 9.03 26.79
N GLY A 427 -11.50 8.69 28.05
CA GLY A 427 -10.54 7.67 28.49
C GLY A 427 -9.06 8.10 28.47
N TRP A 428 -8.70 9.24 27.93
CA TRP A 428 -7.33 9.76 28.05
C TRP A 428 -7.08 10.31 29.47
N LYS A 429 -5.92 9.97 30.08
CA LYS A 429 -5.60 10.27 31.46
C LYS A 429 -4.22 10.95 31.58
N GLY A 430 -3.99 11.65 32.69
CA GLY A 430 -2.71 12.26 33.01
C GLY A 430 -2.20 13.24 31.96
N ASP A 431 -0.95 13.13 31.58
CA ASP A 431 -0.33 14.02 30.59
C ASP A 431 -0.84 13.81 29.18
N LEU A 432 -1.30 12.60 28.84
CA LEU A 432 -1.89 12.34 27.54
C LEU A 432 -3.22 13.09 27.34
N ALA A 433 -4.02 13.25 28.40
CA ALA A 433 -5.26 14.03 28.33
C ALA A 433 -5.00 15.50 27.95
N LYS A 434 -3.86 16.07 28.38
CA LYS A 434 -3.45 17.44 28.05
C LYS A 434 -2.99 17.59 26.59
N LYS A 435 -2.74 16.49 25.90
CA LYS A 435 -2.31 16.45 24.48
C LYS A 435 -3.47 16.29 23.51
N VAL A 436 -4.68 16.04 23.99
CA VAL A 436 -5.86 15.94 23.15
C VAL A 436 -6.23 17.31 22.62
N LEU A 437 -6.41 17.39 21.31
CA LEU A 437 -6.75 18.64 20.62
C LEU A 437 -8.17 19.10 20.98
N THR A 438 -8.35 20.40 21.14
CA THR A 438 -9.65 21.02 21.37
C THR A 438 -10.35 21.30 20.04
N PRO A 439 -11.56 20.76 19.81
CA PRO A 439 -12.28 21.06 18.57
C PRO A 439 -12.80 22.51 18.56
N VAL A 440 -12.68 23.14 17.40
CA VAL A 440 -13.17 24.50 17.14
C VAL A 440 -13.98 24.52 15.85
N ASP A 441 -14.86 25.50 15.74
CA ASP A 441 -15.61 25.77 14.50
C ASP A 441 -14.71 26.39 13.42
N LEU A 442 -15.25 26.61 12.23
CA LEU A 442 -14.49 27.19 11.12
C LEU A 442 -13.98 28.60 11.39
N LYS A 443 -14.57 29.32 12.35
CA LYS A 443 -14.17 30.68 12.77
C LYS A 443 -13.17 30.65 13.94
N GLY A 444 -12.87 29.48 14.51
CA GLY A 444 -11.98 29.30 15.64
C GLY A 444 -12.67 29.37 17.02
N GLY A 445 -14.00 29.41 17.06
CA GLY A 445 -14.75 29.32 18.30
C GLY A 445 -14.72 27.91 18.88
N LYS A 446 -14.44 27.78 20.20
CA LYS A 446 -14.43 26.47 20.87
C LYS A 446 -15.81 25.82 20.80
N LEU A 447 -15.84 24.56 20.42
CA LEU A 447 -17.06 23.77 20.41
C LEU A 447 -17.37 23.23 21.81
N ASP A 448 -18.65 23.19 22.16
CA ASP A 448 -19.12 22.50 23.34
C ASP A 448 -19.31 21.04 23.01
N CYS A 449 -18.43 20.18 23.57
CA CYS A 449 -18.44 18.74 23.37
C CYS A 449 -18.63 18.04 24.71
N GLN A 450 -19.62 17.18 24.77
CA GLN A 450 -19.85 16.28 25.91
C GLN A 450 -19.33 14.89 25.53
N GLY A 451 -18.14 14.55 26.03
CA GLY A 451 -17.45 13.32 25.65
C GLY A 451 -17.12 13.31 24.14
N SER A 452 -17.63 12.31 23.46
CA SER A 452 -17.45 12.14 22.01
C SER A 452 -18.40 12.98 21.15
N LYS A 453 -19.40 13.63 21.73
CA LYS A 453 -20.45 14.37 20.99
C LYS A 453 -20.22 15.87 21.12
N CYS A 454 -20.06 16.54 20.00
CA CYS A 454 -20.02 18.00 19.91
C CYS A 454 -21.38 18.54 19.45
N ASN A 455 -21.77 19.72 19.96
CA ASN A 455 -23.04 20.36 19.63
C ASN A 455 -23.05 21.00 18.23
N ASN A 456 -21.93 20.97 17.49
CA ASN A 456 -21.79 21.46 16.13
C ASN A 456 -21.80 20.28 15.15
N THR A 457 -22.59 20.39 14.08
CA THR A 457 -22.70 19.37 13.03
C THR A 457 -21.57 19.39 12.03
N ASP A 458 -20.72 20.43 12.02
CA ASP A 458 -19.62 20.60 11.07
C ASP A 458 -18.31 19.94 11.57
N PHE A 459 -18.32 19.34 12.77
CA PHE A 459 -17.18 18.64 13.34
C PHE A 459 -17.62 17.28 13.88
N ASP A 460 -16.87 16.24 13.53
CA ASP A 460 -16.93 14.92 14.18
C ASP A 460 -15.51 14.35 14.26
N TRP A 461 -15.28 13.53 15.29
CA TRP A 461 -14.05 12.76 15.44
C TRP A 461 -13.92 11.70 14.36
N SER A 462 -12.71 11.22 14.10
CA SER A 462 -12.50 10.03 13.29
C SER A 462 -12.57 8.77 14.16
N TRP A 463 -13.21 7.74 13.62
CA TRP A 463 -13.49 6.50 14.35
C TRP A 463 -12.86 5.32 13.64
N VAL A 464 -11.96 4.61 14.35
CA VAL A 464 -11.20 3.45 13.84
C VAL A 464 -10.62 3.69 12.45
N GLN A 465 -10.13 4.87 12.23
CA GLN A 465 -9.71 5.40 10.93
C GLN A 465 -8.56 4.61 10.30
N HIS A 466 -8.47 4.68 8.99
CA HIS A 466 -7.28 4.32 8.22
C HIS A 466 -6.67 5.57 7.61
N THR A 467 -5.36 5.54 7.49
CA THR A 467 -4.51 6.63 7.00
C THR A 467 -4.66 7.93 7.80
N SER A 468 -3.58 8.64 7.97
CA SER A 468 -3.55 9.98 8.54
C SER A 468 -2.34 10.65 7.92
N TYR A 469 -2.57 11.44 6.85
CA TYR A 469 -1.50 12.00 6.06
C TYR A 469 -1.48 13.52 6.15
N LYS A 470 -0.33 14.06 6.53
CA LYS A 470 -0.08 15.50 6.45
C LYS A 470 -0.05 15.95 4.99
N VAL A 471 -0.80 17.00 4.69
CA VAL A 471 -0.77 17.68 3.40
C VAL A 471 0.31 18.75 3.44
N ASN A 472 1.53 18.40 3.03
CA ASN A 472 2.69 19.28 3.17
C ASN A 472 2.51 20.61 2.43
N GLU A 473 1.97 20.58 1.21
CA GLU A 473 1.78 21.75 0.34
C GLU A 473 0.72 22.74 0.86
N LYS A 474 -0.17 22.29 1.71
CA LYS A 474 -1.21 23.14 2.34
C LYS A 474 -0.85 23.51 3.78
N SER A 475 0.06 22.78 4.41
CA SER A 475 0.46 22.99 5.79
C SER A 475 1.42 24.17 5.94
N ARG A 476 1.22 24.94 7.00
CA ARG A 476 2.07 26.07 7.40
C ARG A 476 2.04 26.20 8.94
N PRO A 477 2.94 26.97 9.58
CA PRO A 477 2.88 27.21 11.02
C PRO A 477 1.49 27.66 11.47
N GLY A 478 0.91 27.00 12.48
CA GLY A 478 -0.43 27.23 12.99
C GLY A 478 -1.57 26.63 12.14
N ALA A 479 -1.28 25.91 11.07
CA ALA A 479 -2.29 25.27 10.23
C ALA A 479 -1.72 24.01 9.57
N LEU A 480 -1.56 22.93 10.32
CA LEU A 480 -1.22 21.61 9.78
C LEU A 480 -2.48 20.97 9.17
N HIS A 481 -2.48 20.76 7.87
CA HIS A 481 -3.55 20.06 7.17
C HIS A 481 -3.32 18.56 7.23
N LEU A 482 -4.36 17.80 7.61
CA LEU A 482 -4.32 16.35 7.80
C LEU A 482 -5.53 15.70 7.12
N THR A 483 -5.29 14.74 6.24
CA THR A 483 -6.35 13.90 5.67
C THR A 483 -6.50 12.61 6.46
N VAL A 484 -7.74 12.13 6.60
CA VAL A 484 -8.08 10.91 7.34
C VAL A 484 -9.23 10.20 6.63
N PHE A 485 -9.14 8.88 6.47
CA PHE A 485 -10.30 8.06 6.12
C PHE A 485 -10.96 7.55 7.41
N ASP A 486 -12.07 8.16 7.80
CA ASP A 486 -12.87 7.76 8.97
C ASP A 486 -13.74 6.57 8.60
N ASN A 487 -13.32 5.37 9.01
CA ASN A 487 -14.05 4.13 8.72
C ASN A 487 -15.40 4.05 9.43
N GLY A 488 -15.49 4.59 10.65
CA GLY A 488 -16.75 4.70 11.39
C GLY A 488 -17.23 3.42 12.06
N ASP A 489 -16.43 2.35 12.13
CA ASP A 489 -16.87 1.05 12.65
C ASP A 489 -17.16 1.06 14.17
N SER A 490 -16.47 1.92 14.93
CA SER A 490 -16.75 2.13 16.37
C SER A 490 -17.25 3.54 16.67
N ARG A 491 -18.03 4.12 15.77
CA ARG A 491 -18.52 5.49 15.92
C ARG A 491 -19.25 5.68 17.24
N GLY A 492 -18.86 6.70 18.00
CA GLY A 492 -19.37 6.99 19.32
C GLY A 492 -18.96 5.98 20.40
N ASN A 493 -17.87 5.22 20.17
CA ASN A 493 -17.40 4.12 21.02
C ASN A 493 -18.34 2.89 21.04
N GLU A 494 -19.15 2.72 19.99
CA GLU A 494 -20.01 1.54 19.83
C GLU A 494 -19.37 0.52 18.86
N GLN A 495 -19.30 -0.74 19.27
CA GLN A 495 -18.74 -1.83 18.49
C GLN A 495 -19.66 -3.07 18.50
N PRO A 496 -20.20 -3.52 17.36
CA PRO A 496 -20.14 -2.85 16.06
C PRO A 496 -20.90 -1.52 16.05
N ALA A 497 -20.60 -0.66 15.08
CA ALA A 497 -21.33 0.59 14.92
C ALA A 497 -22.85 0.33 14.79
N LEU A 498 -23.66 1.17 15.44
CA LEU A 498 -25.11 1.11 15.32
C LEU A 498 -25.55 1.22 13.85
N PRO A 499 -26.65 0.59 13.43
CA PRO A 499 -27.10 0.60 12.03
C PRO A 499 -27.18 2.01 11.40
N THR A 500 -27.65 2.99 12.19
CA THR A 500 -27.74 4.41 11.77
C THR A 500 -26.39 5.12 11.70
N GLN A 501 -25.33 4.52 12.23
CA GLN A 501 -23.97 5.06 12.26
C GLN A 501 -23.03 4.36 11.28
N LYS A 502 -23.53 3.41 10.48
CA LYS A 502 -22.76 2.68 9.46
C LYS A 502 -22.57 3.54 8.21
N TYR A 503 -21.68 4.52 8.32
CA TYR A 503 -21.17 5.32 7.21
C TYR A 503 -19.70 5.62 7.44
N SER A 504 -18.95 5.75 6.35
CA SER A 504 -17.56 6.19 6.36
C SER A 504 -17.43 7.60 5.81
N ARG A 505 -16.31 8.27 6.11
CA ARG A 505 -16.02 9.61 5.62
C ARG A 505 -14.56 9.74 5.20
N ALA A 506 -14.34 10.44 4.10
CA ALA A 506 -13.07 11.08 3.81
C ALA A 506 -13.10 12.47 4.49
N VAL A 507 -12.11 12.80 5.29
CA VAL A 507 -12.10 14.02 6.10
C VAL A 507 -10.77 14.74 5.97
N GLU A 508 -10.82 16.08 5.96
CA GLU A 508 -9.66 16.94 6.15
C GLU A 508 -9.82 17.77 7.42
N TYR A 509 -8.84 17.66 8.29
CA TYR A 509 -8.70 18.47 9.50
C TYR A 509 -7.58 19.50 9.34
N VAL A 510 -7.72 20.64 10.00
CA VAL A 510 -6.65 21.64 10.19
C VAL A 510 -6.34 21.77 11.67
N ILE A 511 -5.08 21.52 12.01
CA ILE A 511 -4.58 21.51 13.39
C ILE A 511 -3.70 22.74 13.59
N ASP A 512 -3.99 23.52 14.64
CA ASP A 512 -3.07 24.51 15.19
C ASP A 512 -2.31 23.86 16.36
N GLU A 513 -1.07 23.45 16.08
CA GLU A 513 -0.22 22.75 17.05
C GLU A 513 0.17 23.62 18.24
N LYS A 514 0.21 24.95 18.07
CA LYS A 514 0.52 25.91 19.14
C LYS A 514 -0.68 26.15 20.04
N ALA A 515 -1.86 26.36 19.44
CA ALA A 515 -3.10 26.58 20.18
C ALA A 515 -3.72 25.27 20.68
N MET A 516 -3.20 24.11 20.25
CA MET A 516 -3.75 22.78 20.54
C MET A 516 -5.22 22.66 20.14
N THR A 517 -5.56 23.16 18.95
CA THR A 517 -6.92 23.13 18.43
C THR A 517 -7.00 22.41 17.10
N VAL A 518 -8.21 21.90 16.78
CA VAL A 518 -8.49 21.24 15.52
C VAL A 518 -9.85 21.68 14.98
N LYS A 519 -9.93 21.91 13.65
CA LYS A 519 -11.19 22.13 12.95
C LYS A 519 -11.31 21.17 11.76
N GLN A 520 -12.52 20.72 11.46
CA GLN A 520 -12.84 19.97 10.26
C GLN A 520 -13.15 20.96 9.14
N VAL A 521 -12.45 20.87 8.01
CA VAL A 521 -12.59 21.84 6.89
C VAL A 521 -13.23 21.22 5.65
N TRP A 522 -13.24 19.89 5.55
CA TRP A 522 -13.85 19.19 4.44
C TRP A 522 -14.24 17.77 4.85
N GLU A 523 -15.32 17.25 4.26
CA GLU A 523 -15.70 15.84 4.37
C GLU A 523 -16.46 15.39 3.12
N PHE A 524 -16.43 14.08 2.86
CA PHE A 524 -17.21 13.41 1.83
C PHE A 524 -17.53 11.98 2.27
N GLY A 525 -18.69 11.45 1.88
CA GLY A 525 -19.05 10.04 2.03
C GLY A 525 -20.19 9.76 3.02
N LYS A 526 -20.41 10.60 4.05
CA LYS A 526 -21.51 10.45 5.00
C LYS A 526 -22.88 10.39 4.28
N GLU A 527 -23.08 11.22 3.29
CA GLU A 527 -24.29 11.32 2.48
C GLU A 527 -24.54 10.08 1.60
N ARG A 528 -23.51 9.27 1.37
CA ARG A 528 -23.63 8.02 0.61
C ARG A 528 -24.09 6.82 1.46
N GLY A 529 -24.10 6.98 2.78
CA GLY A 529 -24.62 5.99 3.73
C GLY A 529 -23.92 4.63 3.61
N PHE A 530 -24.68 3.56 3.86
CA PHE A 530 -24.17 2.20 3.90
C PHE A 530 -23.57 1.72 2.57
N GLY A 531 -24.08 2.16 1.42
CA GLY A 531 -23.54 1.77 0.11
C GLY A 531 -22.08 2.19 -0.13
N TRP A 532 -21.58 3.14 0.66
CA TRP A 532 -20.20 3.60 0.64
C TRP A 532 -19.44 3.28 1.94
N TYR A 533 -20.09 2.63 2.88
CA TYR A 533 -19.51 2.24 4.17
C TYR A 533 -18.36 1.25 3.98
N SER A 534 -17.19 1.65 4.46
CA SER A 534 -15.96 0.89 4.40
C SER A 534 -15.35 0.81 5.81
N PRO A 535 -15.74 -0.20 6.61
CA PRO A 535 -15.39 -0.27 8.04
C PRO A 535 -13.90 -0.55 8.29
N ILE A 536 -13.17 -0.94 7.28
CA ILE A 536 -11.73 -1.21 7.32
C ILE A 536 -11.03 -0.61 6.11
N THR A 537 -9.70 -0.53 6.14
CA THR A 537 -8.86 -0.18 4.98
C THR A 537 -9.17 1.23 4.43
N SER A 538 -8.91 1.47 3.14
CA SER A 538 -9.21 2.76 2.49
C SER A 538 -8.13 3.83 2.65
N VAL A 539 -8.25 4.94 1.91
CA VAL A 539 -7.29 6.04 1.92
C VAL A 539 -7.91 7.36 1.49
N VAL A 540 -7.43 8.45 2.08
CA VAL A 540 -7.61 9.83 1.60
C VAL A 540 -6.24 10.45 1.44
N GLU A 541 -5.94 10.97 0.25
CA GLU A 541 -4.64 11.53 -0.04
C GLU A 541 -4.75 12.77 -0.95
N TYR A 542 -4.09 13.85 -0.55
CA TYR A 542 -3.95 15.03 -1.38
C TYR A 542 -2.94 14.81 -2.50
N GLN A 543 -3.28 15.25 -3.69
CA GLN A 543 -2.47 15.11 -4.90
C GLN A 543 -1.96 16.47 -5.35
N ALA A 544 -0.72 16.83 -4.96
CA ALA A 544 -0.12 18.14 -5.18
C ALA A 544 -0.10 18.56 -6.65
N ARG A 545 0.22 17.63 -7.56
CA ARG A 545 0.37 17.92 -8.99
C ARG A 545 -0.94 18.30 -9.69
N THR A 546 -2.07 17.85 -9.19
CA THR A 546 -3.40 18.08 -9.76
C THR A 546 -4.29 18.95 -8.88
N ASP A 547 -3.78 19.38 -7.72
CA ASP A 547 -4.52 20.09 -6.67
C ASP A 547 -5.89 19.44 -6.41
N SER A 548 -5.83 18.14 -6.10
CA SER A 548 -7.01 17.30 -5.95
C SER A 548 -6.91 16.40 -4.71
N MET A 549 -8.06 15.88 -4.28
CA MET A 549 -8.17 14.92 -3.20
C MET A 549 -8.56 13.56 -3.77
N MET A 550 -7.65 12.59 -3.70
CA MET A 550 -7.93 11.19 -4.03
C MET A 550 -8.55 10.49 -2.82
N VAL A 551 -9.64 9.79 -3.04
CA VAL A 551 -10.35 9.01 -2.02
C VAL A 551 -10.64 7.62 -2.55
N TYR A 552 -10.25 6.60 -1.80
CA TYR A 552 -10.57 5.21 -2.12
C TYR A 552 -11.32 4.56 -0.96
N SER A 553 -12.61 4.28 -1.17
CA SER A 553 -13.45 3.48 -0.27
C SER A 553 -13.32 2.01 -0.68
N ALA A 554 -12.42 1.31 -0.01
CA ALA A 554 -11.85 0.05 -0.51
C ALA A 554 -12.77 -1.18 -0.35
N VAL A 555 -13.72 -1.13 0.60
CA VAL A 555 -14.67 -2.23 0.88
C VAL A 555 -16.10 -1.70 1.01
N ALA A 556 -16.45 -0.75 0.16
CA ALA A 556 -17.75 -0.07 0.20
C ALA A 556 -18.92 -1.07 0.19
N GLY A 557 -19.88 -0.83 1.10
CA GLY A 557 -21.06 -1.69 1.29
C GLY A 557 -20.79 -2.98 2.07
N MET A 558 -19.66 -3.07 2.77
CA MET A 558 -19.30 -4.26 3.53
C MET A 558 -20.26 -4.49 4.71
N GLY A 559 -20.96 -5.61 4.70
CA GLY A 559 -21.90 -6.00 5.76
C GLY A 559 -21.54 -7.35 6.38
N ASP A 560 -21.74 -8.44 5.67
CA ASP A 560 -21.49 -9.80 6.18
C ASP A 560 -20.03 -10.22 5.97
N VAL A 561 -19.25 -10.14 7.04
CA VAL A 561 -17.82 -10.49 7.04
C VAL A 561 -17.59 -11.99 6.83
N LYS A 562 -18.47 -12.86 7.36
CA LYS A 562 -18.33 -14.32 7.16
C LYS A 562 -18.55 -14.68 5.69
N ALA A 563 -19.59 -14.11 5.08
CA ALA A 563 -19.88 -14.32 3.67
C ALA A 563 -18.78 -13.72 2.76
N LEU A 564 -18.23 -12.55 3.13
CA LEU A 564 -17.10 -11.94 2.42
C LEU A 564 -15.85 -12.83 2.48
N ARG A 565 -15.46 -13.29 3.66
CA ARG A 565 -14.31 -14.20 3.85
C ARG A 565 -14.48 -15.53 3.12
N ALA A 566 -15.71 -15.98 2.97
CA ALA A 566 -16.06 -17.16 2.18
C ALA A 566 -16.14 -16.89 0.66
N GLY A 567 -15.88 -15.67 0.21
CA GLY A 567 -15.95 -15.29 -1.21
C GLY A 567 -17.37 -15.24 -1.78
N LYS A 568 -18.41 -15.18 -0.90
CA LYS A 568 -19.82 -15.20 -1.30
C LYS A 568 -20.43 -13.81 -1.50
N VAL A 569 -19.74 -12.76 -1.09
CA VAL A 569 -20.17 -11.37 -1.23
C VAL A 569 -19.27 -10.66 -2.22
N LYS A 570 -19.85 -9.89 -3.11
CA LYS A 570 -19.13 -8.99 -4.02
C LYS A 570 -19.21 -7.58 -3.47
N LEU A 571 -18.06 -6.93 -3.35
CA LEU A 571 -17.93 -5.54 -2.95
C LEU A 571 -17.88 -4.64 -4.18
N GLU A 572 -18.26 -3.39 -4.02
CA GLU A 572 -18.09 -2.34 -5.04
C GLU A 572 -17.19 -1.21 -4.52
N PRO A 573 -15.86 -1.41 -4.44
CA PRO A 573 -14.94 -0.34 -4.07
C PRO A 573 -15.07 0.87 -4.99
N TRP A 574 -14.89 2.07 -4.42
CA TRP A 574 -14.99 3.33 -5.14
C TRP A 574 -13.68 4.12 -5.06
N LEU A 575 -13.18 4.56 -6.20
CA LEU A 575 -12.11 5.53 -6.34
C LEU A 575 -12.69 6.85 -6.83
N HIS A 576 -12.44 7.91 -6.08
CA HIS A 576 -12.82 9.28 -6.43
C HIS A 576 -11.58 10.16 -6.49
N GLU A 577 -11.57 11.14 -7.37
CA GLU A 577 -10.67 12.26 -7.28
C GLU A 577 -11.49 13.55 -7.37
N PHE A 578 -11.41 14.39 -6.34
CA PHE A 578 -12.16 15.66 -6.23
C PHE A 578 -11.23 16.83 -6.45
N LYS A 579 -11.77 17.93 -7.02
CA LYS A 579 -11.09 19.20 -6.92
C LYS A 579 -10.91 19.56 -5.44
N TYR A 580 -9.69 19.93 -5.04
CA TYR A 580 -9.37 20.23 -3.65
C TYR A 580 -10.34 21.24 -3.04
N GLY A 581 -10.74 21.00 -1.81
CA GLY A 581 -11.68 21.83 -1.05
C GLY A 581 -13.13 21.80 -1.53
N THR A 582 -13.47 20.91 -2.51
CA THR A 582 -14.83 20.77 -3.03
C THR A 582 -15.29 19.32 -2.98
N LYS A 583 -16.58 19.09 -3.24
CA LYS A 583 -17.15 17.75 -3.47
C LYS A 583 -17.43 17.50 -4.97
N THR A 584 -16.85 18.31 -5.85
CA THR A 584 -16.99 18.15 -7.31
C THR A 584 -16.04 17.06 -7.80
N PRO A 585 -16.54 15.94 -8.31
CA PRO A 585 -15.70 14.87 -8.81
C PRO A 585 -15.01 15.28 -10.12
N LEU A 586 -13.72 15.03 -10.18
CA LEU A 586 -12.90 15.12 -11.39
C LEU A 586 -12.72 13.75 -12.05
N LEU A 587 -12.93 12.68 -11.29
CA LEU A 587 -12.95 11.29 -11.72
C LEU A 587 -13.73 10.48 -10.69
N GLU A 588 -14.57 9.55 -11.17
CA GLU A 588 -15.14 8.51 -10.33
C GLU A 588 -15.07 7.16 -11.06
N MET A 589 -14.52 6.18 -10.38
CA MET A 589 -14.52 4.78 -10.83
C MET A 589 -15.04 3.88 -9.72
N LYS A 590 -15.81 2.87 -10.10
CA LYS A 590 -16.14 1.77 -9.20
C LYS A 590 -15.54 0.47 -9.72
N PHE A 591 -15.19 -0.42 -8.80
CA PHE A 591 -14.64 -1.73 -9.12
C PHE A 591 -15.73 -2.78 -8.89
N THR A 592 -16.11 -3.45 -9.95
CA THR A 592 -17.20 -4.44 -9.94
C THR A 592 -16.65 -5.86 -10.04
N GLU A 593 -17.52 -6.82 -9.76
CA GLU A 593 -17.17 -8.25 -9.82
C GLU A 593 -16.07 -8.66 -8.82
N SER A 594 -15.86 -7.82 -7.79
CA SER A 594 -14.83 -8.06 -6.79
C SER A 594 -15.36 -8.91 -5.64
N SER A 595 -14.77 -10.08 -5.45
CA SER A 595 -14.88 -10.87 -4.21
C SER A 595 -13.62 -10.71 -3.33
N THR A 596 -12.75 -9.76 -3.67
CA THR A 596 -11.52 -9.45 -2.94
C THR A 596 -11.75 -8.28 -1.98
N ILE A 597 -10.97 -8.25 -0.91
CA ILE A 597 -10.95 -7.17 0.08
C ILE A 597 -10.02 -6.09 -0.44
N GLY A 598 -10.55 -4.91 -0.77
CA GLY A 598 -9.73 -3.76 -1.12
C GLY A 598 -8.92 -3.28 0.09
N TYR A 599 -7.66 -2.90 -0.15
CA TYR A 599 -6.80 -2.36 0.91
C TYR A 599 -6.58 -0.85 0.73
N ARG A 600 -5.80 -0.46 -0.25
CA ARG A 600 -5.51 0.93 -0.58
C ARG A 600 -5.37 1.15 -2.07
N SER A 601 -5.40 2.41 -2.47
CA SER A 601 -4.98 2.89 -3.77
C SER A 601 -3.82 3.89 -3.59
N LEU A 602 -2.95 3.96 -4.58
CA LEU A 602 -1.84 4.90 -4.65
C LEU A 602 -1.81 5.51 -6.06
N LYS A 603 -1.70 6.82 -6.16
CA LYS A 603 -1.48 7.49 -7.44
C LYS A 603 -0.03 7.32 -7.87
N VAL A 604 0.18 6.77 -9.06
CA VAL A 604 1.53 6.44 -9.56
C VAL A 604 2.10 7.61 -10.36
N ASP A 605 3.28 8.06 -9.98
CA ASP A 605 4.09 8.99 -10.76
C ASP A 605 4.99 8.24 -11.73
N LEU A 606 4.53 8.13 -12.98
CA LEU A 606 5.27 7.46 -14.04
C LEU A 606 6.53 8.24 -14.44
N GLU A 607 6.50 9.57 -14.34
CA GLU A 607 7.64 10.40 -14.71
C GLU A 607 8.83 10.13 -13.79
N SER A 608 8.63 10.08 -12.47
CA SER A 608 9.71 9.78 -11.52
C SER A 608 10.24 8.35 -11.69
N ALA A 609 9.38 7.40 -12.10
CA ALA A 609 9.77 6.01 -12.29
C ALA A 609 10.82 5.80 -13.41
N PHE A 610 10.80 6.65 -14.45
CA PHE A 610 11.68 6.52 -15.61
C PHE A 610 12.68 7.68 -15.77
N ARG A 611 12.65 8.65 -14.90
CA ARG A 611 13.63 9.74 -14.83
C ARG A 611 15.02 9.30 -14.39
#